data_6fdcb49350d3c0ac8ea840b0a85799aa
#
_entry.id   6fdcb49350d3c0ac8ea840b0a85799aa
#
_cell.length_a   1.000
_cell.length_b   1.000
_cell.length_c   1.000
_cell.angle_alpha   90.00
_cell.angle_beta   90.00
_cell.angle_gamma   90.00
#
_symmetry.space_group_name_H-M   'P 1'
#
loop_
_entity.id
_entity.type
_entity.pdbx_description
1 polymer ?
#
loop_
_entity_poly.entity_id
_entity_poly.type
_entity_poly.pdbx_seq_one_letter_code
_entity_poly.pdbx_strand_id
1 'polypeptide(L)'
;AQFENASIKGISHFIEHLVFKGTKKRSVVEIPKEIESKGGIINAFTGEEITCYWNKLPGKYFNLGADISRDLVLNPVFEKKALERERKVILEEIKMYHDNPTSYIMEKIKEKLYEKPFNMSIAGTSDTVKGLSRQKIIQLFNSIYSTNNMVFCVVGKADWENVLEEAKKFPKISKKIENIKIIKKNDSLIEKRKGIDQAHEVLGFHMPNLTDKNRYAAEIFDSILGGGMSSRLFQEVREKRGLCYAIKTNLEQSRDYAYDIVYSGTVKEKVNEIKKIVLREIKKLKELKQKEFDSAKETLIGLKQINKEKCDSTMVDLLSEEIGGNAENYYDYEKMINKVKLEDVRNLSKLKGYSFVALLNG
;
A
#
# COMPACT_ATOMS: atom_id res chain seq x y z
N ALA A 1 0.39 9.41 -4.67
CA ALA A 1 1.60 10.23 -4.38
C ALA A 1 2.64 10.18 -5.49
N GLN A 2 2.51 9.27 -6.48
CA GLN A 2 3.46 9.14 -7.60
C GLN A 2 3.56 10.37 -8.53
N PHE A 3 2.58 11.28 -8.54
CA PHE A 3 2.60 12.51 -9.33
C PHE A 3 3.36 13.67 -8.66
N GLU A 4 3.98 13.42 -7.53
CA GLU A 4 4.66 14.43 -6.72
C GLU A 4 6.15 14.47 -7.06
N ASN A 5 6.66 15.66 -7.36
CA ASN A 5 8.10 15.88 -7.36
C ASN A 5 8.62 16.11 -5.92
N ALA A 6 9.94 16.11 -5.74
CA ALA A 6 10.54 16.22 -4.43
C ALA A 6 10.16 17.49 -3.63
N SER A 7 9.83 18.59 -4.32
CA SER A 7 9.50 19.87 -3.65
C SER A 7 8.07 19.95 -3.11
N ILE A 8 7.19 19.05 -3.54
CA ILE A 8 5.79 18.99 -3.11
C ILE A 8 5.43 17.64 -2.50
N LYS A 9 6.43 16.80 -2.20
CA LYS A 9 6.18 15.47 -1.61
C LYS A 9 5.42 15.57 -0.31
N GLY A 10 4.35 14.77 -0.18
CA GLY A 10 3.39 14.82 0.92
C GLY A 10 2.09 15.55 0.61
N ILE A 11 1.98 16.19 -0.56
CA ILE A 11 0.81 17.00 -0.89
C ILE A 11 -0.45 16.14 -1.11
N SER A 12 -0.34 14.92 -1.66
CA SER A 12 -1.50 14.02 -1.83
C SER A 12 -2.05 13.55 -0.49
N HIS A 13 -1.18 13.21 0.44
CA HIS A 13 -1.56 12.89 1.81
C HIS A 13 -2.19 14.10 2.52
N PHE A 14 -1.63 15.30 2.31
CA PHE A 14 -2.22 16.51 2.85
C PHE A 14 -3.62 16.79 2.27
N ILE A 15 -3.82 16.56 0.96
CA ILE A 15 -5.14 16.67 0.32
C ILE A 15 -6.12 15.69 0.95
N GLU A 16 -5.71 14.44 1.22
CA GLU A 16 -6.53 13.45 1.90
C GLU A 16 -7.08 13.99 3.23
N HIS A 17 -6.21 14.52 4.10
CA HIS A 17 -6.62 15.14 5.35
C HIS A 17 -7.61 16.31 5.14
N LEU A 18 -7.35 17.15 4.16
CA LEU A 18 -8.14 18.38 3.93
C LEU A 18 -9.52 18.11 3.33
N VAL A 19 -9.70 17.05 2.56
CA VAL A 19 -10.98 16.69 1.95
C VAL A 19 -12.07 16.48 3.03
N PHE A 20 -11.69 15.95 4.20
CA PHE A 20 -12.60 15.76 5.33
C PHE A 20 -12.86 17.03 6.15
N LYS A 21 -12.22 18.16 5.83
CA LYS A 21 -12.37 19.41 6.63
C LYS A 21 -13.48 20.32 6.13
N GLY A 22 -14.33 19.83 5.27
CA GLY A 22 -15.54 20.46 4.77
C GLY A 22 -15.60 20.52 3.25
N THR A 23 -16.82 20.47 2.77
CA THR A 23 -17.19 20.62 1.37
C THR A 23 -18.06 21.85 1.18
N LYS A 24 -18.49 22.12 -0.05
CA LYS A 24 -19.48 23.19 -0.33
C LYS A 24 -20.85 22.87 0.30
N LYS A 25 -21.16 21.61 0.59
CA LYS A 25 -22.46 21.16 1.11
C LYS A 25 -22.44 20.81 2.59
N ARG A 26 -21.26 20.40 3.12
CA ARG A 26 -21.15 19.81 4.45
C ARG A 26 -19.99 20.41 5.23
N SER A 27 -20.24 20.72 6.49
CA SER A 27 -19.18 21.09 7.44
C SER A 27 -18.34 19.88 7.84
N VAL A 28 -17.21 20.11 8.50
CA VAL A 28 -16.32 19.07 9.06
C VAL A 28 -17.04 18.12 10.03
N VAL A 29 -18.08 18.59 10.72
CA VAL A 29 -18.85 17.77 11.68
C VAL A 29 -19.93 16.96 10.98
N GLU A 30 -20.56 17.49 9.93
CA GLU A 30 -21.65 16.83 9.21
C GLU A 30 -21.17 15.62 8.41
N ILE A 31 -19.96 15.68 7.83
CA ILE A 31 -19.39 14.58 7.03
C ILE A 31 -19.40 13.26 7.82
N PRO A 32 -18.71 13.12 8.96
CA PRO A 32 -18.72 11.87 9.71
C PRO A 32 -20.09 11.61 10.36
N LYS A 33 -20.80 12.64 10.85
CA LYS A 33 -22.09 12.49 11.53
C LYS A 33 -23.16 11.85 10.66
N GLU A 34 -23.25 12.20 9.37
CA GLU A 34 -24.25 11.61 8.46
C GLU A 34 -24.01 10.11 8.25
N ILE A 35 -22.75 9.66 8.21
CA ILE A 35 -22.38 8.25 8.08
C ILE A 35 -22.54 7.49 9.41
N GLU A 36 -21.95 8.01 10.47
CA GLU A 36 -21.91 7.34 11.78
C GLU A 36 -23.30 7.22 12.42
N SER A 37 -24.18 8.23 12.23
CA SER A 37 -25.58 8.16 12.69
C SER A 37 -26.39 7.04 12.03
N LYS A 38 -25.91 6.43 10.96
CA LYS A 38 -26.50 5.28 10.28
C LYS A 38 -25.77 3.96 10.61
N GLY A 39 -24.84 3.98 11.58
CA GLY A 39 -24.01 2.84 11.96
C GLY A 39 -22.90 2.55 10.95
N GLY A 40 -22.51 3.56 10.17
CA GLY A 40 -21.48 3.44 9.16
C GLY A 40 -20.10 3.87 9.64
N ILE A 41 -19.12 3.63 8.79
CA ILE A 41 -17.71 4.01 8.97
C ILE A 41 -17.29 4.78 7.71
N ILE A 42 -16.50 5.85 7.89
CA ILE A 42 -15.89 6.61 6.81
C ILE A 42 -14.39 6.75 7.09
N ASN A 43 -13.57 6.55 6.06
CA ASN A 43 -12.12 6.67 6.18
C ASN A 43 -11.48 6.92 4.82
N ALA A 44 -10.16 7.11 4.80
CA ALA A 44 -9.35 7.20 3.58
C ALA A 44 -7.97 6.60 3.80
N PHE A 45 -7.24 6.41 2.71
CA PHE A 45 -5.81 6.13 2.73
C PHE A 45 -5.15 6.65 1.45
N THR A 46 -3.89 7.05 1.58
CA THR A 46 -3.05 7.45 0.45
C THR A 46 -1.90 6.45 0.29
N GLY A 47 -1.87 5.82 -0.88
CA GLY A 47 -0.73 5.03 -1.37
C GLY A 47 0.08 5.79 -2.40
N GLU A 48 1.01 5.11 -3.07
CA GLU A 48 1.79 5.72 -4.14
C GLU A 48 0.94 5.99 -5.39
N GLU A 49 0.13 5.03 -5.82
CA GLU A 49 -0.68 5.14 -7.03
C GLU A 49 -2.13 5.55 -6.78
N ILE A 50 -2.65 5.35 -5.57
CA ILE A 50 -4.05 5.58 -5.23
C ILE A 50 -4.21 6.43 -3.97
N THR A 51 -5.19 7.34 -3.98
CA THR A 51 -5.81 7.89 -2.78
C THR A 51 -7.26 7.43 -2.78
N CYS A 52 -7.67 6.68 -1.78
CA CYS A 52 -8.99 6.09 -1.67
C CYS A 52 -9.78 6.78 -0.55
N TYR A 53 -10.97 7.26 -0.87
CA TYR A 53 -11.98 7.76 0.07
C TYR A 53 -13.13 6.77 0.10
N TRP A 54 -13.38 6.16 1.23
CA TRP A 54 -14.36 5.10 1.31
C TRP A 54 -15.29 5.24 2.51
N ASN A 55 -16.48 4.70 2.38
CA ASN A 55 -17.40 4.52 3.48
C ASN A 55 -18.03 3.12 3.42
N LYS A 56 -18.48 2.65 4.59
CA LYS A 56 -19.17 1.36 4.75
C LYS A 56 -20.46 1.61 5.51
N LEU A 57 -21.58 1.28 4.88
CA LEU A 57 -22.93 1.55 5.37
C LEU A 57 -23.85 0.35 5.13
N PRO A 58 -24.93 0.17 5.93
CA PRO A 58 -26.00 -0.74 5.54
C PRO A 58 -26.55 -0.38 4.14
N GLY A 59 -26.79 -1.39 3.27
CA GLY A 59 -27.10 -1.19 1.85
C GLY A 59 -28.29 -0.25 1.57
N LYS A 60 -29.26 -0.17 2.49
CA LYS A 60 -30.39 0.79 2.38
C LYS A 60 -29.97 2.27 2.37
N TYR A 61 -28.74 2.58 2.77
CA TYR A 61 -28.16 3.94 2.77
C TYR A 61 -27.14 4.16 1.65
N PHE A 62 -27.13 3.30 0.61
CA PHE A 62 -26.19 3.40 -0.50
C PHE A 62 -26.10 4.81 -1.10
N ASN A 63 -27.25 5.44 -1.38
CA ASN A 63 -27.29 6.78 -1.99
C ASN A 63 -26.63 7.85 -1.12
N LEU A 64 -26.77 7.75 0.21
CA LEU A 64 -26.08 8.65 1.14
C LEU A 64 -24.57 8.46 1.05
N GLY A 65 -24.08 7.22 1.07
CA GLY A 65 -22.66 6.92 0.96
C GLY A 65 -22.05 7.40 -0.36
N ALA A 66 -22.76 7.17 -1.48
CA ALA A 66 -22.36 7.62 -2.80
C ALA A 66 -22.32 9.16 -2.89
N ASP A 67 -23.35 9.87 -2.37
CA ASP A 67 -23.38 11.34 -2.37
C ASP A 67 -22.24 11.94 -1.56
N ILE A 68 -21.95 11.39 -0.37
CA ILE A 68 -20.86 11.88 0.48
C ILE A 68 -19.52 11.63 -0.21
N SER A 69 -19.24 10.42 -0.74
CA SER A 69 -18.00 10.15 -1.46
C SER A 69 -17.80 11.09 -2.65
N ARG A 70 -18.86 11.33 -3.44
CA ARG A 70 -18.82 12.28 -4.56
C ARG A 70 -18.55 13.70 -4.09
N ASP A 71 -19.22 14.15 -3.01
CA ASP A 71 -19.06 15.51 -2.48
C ASP A 71 -17.64 15.75 -1.97
N LEU A 72 -17.06 14.79 -1.27
CA LEU A 72 -15.67 14.83 -0.80
C LEU A 72 -14.67 15.07 -1.93
N VAL A 73 -14.76 14.30 -3.01
CA VAL A 73 -13.77 14.34 -4.10
C VAL A 73 -14.01 15.45 -5.12
N LEU A 74 -15.22 16.04 -5.18
CA LEU A 74 -15.54 17.07 -6.16
C LEU A 74 -15.64 18.48 -5.57
N ASN A 75 -15.97 18.62 -4.30
CA ASN A 75 -16.36 19.91 -3.71
C ASN A 75 -15.60 20.30 -2.42
N PRO A 76 -14.34 19.86 -2.17
CA PRO A 76 -13.63 20.27 -0.95
C PRO A 76 -13.37 21.79 -0.99
N VAL A 77 -13.41 22.43 0.20
CA VAL A 77 -13.25 23.90 0.28
C VAL A 77 -11.82 24.34 0.59
N PHE A 78 -10.98 23.48 1.13
CA PHE A 78 -9.59 23.76 1.52
C PHE A 78 -9.44 25.06 2.35
N GLU A 79 -10.22 25.17 3.44
CA GLU A 79 -10.22 26.35 4.27
C GLU A 79 -8.84 26.62 4.87
N LYS A 80 -8.38 27.90 4.84
CA LYS A 80 -7.04 28.28 5.31
C LYS A 80 -6.79 27.90 6.77
N LYS A 81 -7.77 28.10 7.66
CA LYS A 81 -7.63 27.73 9.08
C LYS A 81 -7.55 26.23 9.28
N ALA A 82 -8.32 25.45 8.52
CA ALA A 82 -8.26 23.98 8.55
C ALA A 82 -6.90 23.49 8.06
N LEU A 83 -6.38 24.04 6.97
CA LEU A 83 -5.07 23.73 6.44
C LEU A 83 -3.95 23.90 7.48
N GLU A 84 -3.95 25.03 8.22
CA GLU A 84 -2.91 25.25 9.22
C GLU A 84 -3.06 24.34 10.46
N ARG A 85 -4.27 23.90 10.80
CA ARG A 85 -4.48 22.85 11.82
C ARG A 85 -3.94 21.51 11.35
N GLU A 86 -4.32 21.07 10.14
CA GLU A 86 -3.91 19.78 9.60
C GLU A 86 -2.41 19.70 9.33
N ARG A 87 -1.79 20.82 8.93
CA ARG A 87 -0.33 20.89 8.84
C ARG A 87 0.36 20.45 10.13
N LYS A 88 -0.14 20.91 11.29
CA LYS A 88 0.40 20.52 12.60
C LYS A 88 0.17 19.02 12.86
N VAL A 89 -1.01 18.50 12.54
CA VAL A 89 -1.34 17.08 12.69
C VAL A 89 -0.38 16.23 11.86
N ILE A 90 -0.17 16.55 10.57
CA ILE A 90 0.73 15.81 9.68
C ILE A 90 2.19 15.90 10.16
N LEU A 91 2.62 17.04 10.69
CA LEU A 91 3.97 17.16 11.26
C LEU A 91 4.16 16.28 12.49
N GLU A 92 3.14 16.12 13.34
CA GLU A 92 3.19 15.16 14.46
C GLU A 92 3.14 13.71 13.96
N GLU A 93 2.37 13.41 12.93
CA GLU A 93 2.33 12.09 12.31
C GLU A 93 3.70 11.70 11.72
N ILE A 94 4.39 12.62 11.03
CA ILE A 94 5.75 12.39 10.54
C ILE A 94 6.71 12.04 11.69
N LYS A 95 6.59 12.72 12.84
CA LYS A 95 7.39 12.38 14.03
C LYS A 95 7.04 10.99 14.56
N MET A 96 5.74 10.66 14.65
CA MET A 96 5.28 9.36 15.10
C MET A 96 5.84 8.22 14.22
N TYR A 97 5.84 8.36 12.89
CA TYR A 97 6.48 7.39 11.99
C TYR A 97 7.98 7.29 12.20
N HIS A 98 8.65 8.42 12.40
CA HIS A 98 10.08 8.44 12.68
C HIS A 98 10.40 7.77 14.03
N ASP A 99 9.60 8.00 15.06
CA ASP A 99 9.83 7.46 16.41
C ASP A 99 9.54 5.96 16.50
N ASN A 100 8.62 5.44 15.69
CA ASN A 100 8.32 4.01 15.61
C ASN A 100 9.39 3.27 14.78
N PRO A 101 10.21 2.37 15.39
CA PRO A 101 11.31 1.70 14.69
C PRO A 101 10.86 0.89 13.46
N THR A 102 9.70 0.22 13.57
CA THR A 102 9.16 -0.59 12.47
C THR A 102 8.71 0.28 11.31
N SER A 103 7.96 1.35 11.56
CA SER A 103 7.53 2.29 10.52
C SER A 103 8.73 2.96 9.86
N TYR A 104 9.69 3.39 10.65
CA TYR A 104 10.92 4.01 10.17
C TYR A 104 11.70 3.11 9.21
N ILE A 105 11.93 1.85 9.58
CA ILE A 105 12.72 0.94 8.73
C ILE A 105 11.99 0.57 7.44
N MET A 106 10.64 0.55 7.44
CA MET A 106 9.82 0.33 6.25
C MET A 106 9.92 1.50 5.27
N GLU A 107 9.99 2.74 5.76
CA GLU A 107 10.29 3.88 4.89
C GLU A 107 11.73 3.82 4.34
N LYS A 108 12.70 3.47 5.20
CA LYS A 108 14.10 3.39 4.82
C LYS A 108 14.39 2.32 3.78
N ILE A 109 13.73 1.18 3.81
CA ILE A 109 13.93 0.17 2.76
C ILE A 109 13.45 0.67 1.40
N LYS A 110 12.35 1.42 1.33
CA LYS A 110 11.90 2.04 0.09
C LYS A 110 12.89 3.07 -0.43
N GLU A 111 13.52 3.87 0.46
CA GLU A 111 14.62 4.79 0.10
C GLU A 111 15.81 4.07 -0.53
N LYS A 112 16.02 2.79 -0.22
CA LYS A 112 17.12 1.97 -0.74
C LYS A 112 16.75 1.17 -1.99
N LEU A 113 15.47 0.99 -2.26
CA LEU A 113 14.96 0.30 -3.45
C LEU A 113 14.73 1.21 -4.65
N TYR A 114 14.51 2.51 -4.42
CA TYR A 114 14.14 3.45 -5.48
C TYR A 114 14.87 4.79 -5.36
N GLU A 115 14.93 5.53 -6.48
CA GLU A 115 15.42 6.90 -6.54
C GLU A 115 14.32 7.93 -6.23
N LYS A 116 14.74 9.16 -5.91
CA LYS A 116 13.83 10.30 -5.75
C LYS A 116 13.11 10.62 -7.06
N PRO A 117 11.86 11.12 -7.00
CA PRO A 117 11.07 11.44 -5.80
C PRO A 117 10.27 10.26 -5.25
N PHE A 118 10.21 9.12 -5.94
CA PHE A 118 9.35 7.98 -5.60
C PHE A 118 9.71 7.36 -4.22
N ASN A 119 10.99 7.35 -3.86
CA ASN A 119 11.46 6.77 -2.60
C ASN A 119 11.16 7.63 -1.35
N MET A 120 10.67 8.85 -1.51
CA MET A 120 10.36 9.73 -0.38
C MET A 120 9.03 9.29 0.28
N SER A 121 8.91 9.54 1.60
CA SER A 121 7.71 9.23 2.37
C SER A 121 6.44 9.82 1.73
N ILE A 122 5.34 9.05 1.74
CA ILE A 122 4.01 9.52 1.29
C ILE A 122 3.53 10.71 2.10
N ALA A 123 3.84 10.75 3.40
CA ALA A 123 3.53 11.88 4.27
C ALA A 123 4.41 13.11 3.98
N GLY A 124 5.43 12.97 3.15
CA GLY A 124 6.42 14.02 2.89
C GLY A 124 7.49 14.11 3.98
N THR A 125 8.15 15.25 4.03
CA THR A 125 9.09 15.62 5.09
C THR A 125 8.59 16.84 5.84
N SER A 126 9.12 17.10 7.03
CA SER A 126 8.79 18.32 7.78
C SER A 126 8.97 19.59 6.94
N ASP A 127 10.01 19.64 6.11
CA ASP A 127 10.29 20.83 5.28
C ASP A 127 9.32 20.95 4.12
N THR A 128 9.03 19.84 3.41
CA THR A 128 8.06 19.88 2.31
C THR A 128 6.67 20.25 2.82
N VAL A 129 6.19 19.64 3.91
CA VAL A 129 4.87 19.90 4.50
C VAL A 129 4.75 21.35 4.99
N LYS A 130 5.79 21.90 5.63
CA LYS A 130 5.82 23.32 6.02
C LYS A 130 5.75 24.26 4.81
N GLY A 131 6.37 23.90 3.69
CA GLY A 131 6.44 24.67 2.46
C GLY A 131 5.21 24.57 1.53
N LEU A 132 4.24 23.68 1.82
CA LEU A 132 3.02 23.54 1.02
C LEU A 132 2.07 24.71 1.26
N SER A 133 1.86 25.52 0.23
CA SER A 133 0.84 26.59 0.28
C SER A 133 -0.54 26.05 -0.15
N ARG A 134 -1.60 26.74 0.29
CA ARG A 134 -2.97 26.46 -0.17
C ARG A 134 -3.09 26.47 -1.68
N GLN A 135 -2.40 27.40 -2.33
CA GLN A 135 -2.40 27.51 -3.80
C GLN A 135 -1.83 26.27 -4.48
N LYS A 136 -0.68 25.75 -4.00
CA LYS A 136 -0.09 24.51 -4.52
C LYS A 136 -1.03 23.31 -4.33
N ILE A 137 -1.70 23.22 -3.18
CA ILE A 137 -2.67 22.15 -2.87
C ILE A 137 -3.84 22.20 -3.87
N ILE A 138 -4.46 23.36 -4.05
CA ILE A 138 -5.56 23.55 -5.02
C ILE A 138 -5.09 23.26 -6.44
N GLN A 139 -3.89 23.68 -6.80
CA GLN A 139 -3.32 23.46 -8.13
C GLN A 139 -3.14 21.96 -8.41
N LEU A 140 -2.55 21.20 -7.49
CA LEU A 140 -2.42 19.75 -7.65
C LEU A 140 -3.79 19.07 -7.65
N PHE A 141 -4.66 19.39 -6.70
CA PHE A 141 -6.02 18.86 -6.67
C PHE A 141 -6.71 19.04 -8.02
N ASN A 142 -6.71 20.28 -8.54
CA ASN A 142 -7.31 20.56 -9.82
C ASN A 142 -6.62 19.85 -11.00
N SER A 143 -5.38 19.46 -10.91
CA SER A 143 -4.66 18.77 -11.98
C SER A 143 -4.94 17.27 -12.05
N ILE A 144 -5.12 16.59 -10.90
CA ILE A 144 -5.24 15.14 -10.83
C ILE A 144 -6.63 14.62 -10.46
N TYR A 145 -7.47 15.43 -9.77
CA TYR A 145 -8.85 15.06 -9.45
C TYR A 145 -9.76 15.34 -10.65
N SER A 146 -9.76 14.41 -11.58
CA SER A 146 -10.59 14.44 -12.79
C SER A 146 -11.22 13.06 -12.99
N THR A 147 -12.43 13.00 -13.55
CA THR A 147 -13.19 11.75 -13.60
C THR A 147 -12.57 10.68 -14.49
N ASN A 148 -11.71 11.04 -15.44
CA ASN A 148 -10.89 10.08 -16.17
C ASN A 148 -9.72 9.49 -15.35
N ASN A 149 -9.51 9.98 -14.12
CA ASN A 149 -8.51 9.48 -13.16
C ASN A 149 -9.18 9.04 -11.86
N MET A 150 -10.45 8.64 -11.91
CA MET A 150 -11.22 8.18 -10.76
C MET A 150 -11.84 6.83 -11.05
N VAL A 151 -11.91 5.99 -10.03
CA VAL A 151 -12.65 4.74 -10.04
C VAL A 151 -13.73 4.84 -8.97
N PHE A 152 -14.98 4.61 -9.34
CA PHE A 152 -16.08 4.49 -8.40
C PHE A 152 -16.34 2.99 -8.16
N CYS A 153 -15.94 2.50 -7.00
CA CYS A 153 -16.05 1.09 -6.62
C CYS A 153 -17.17 0.90 -5.61
N VAL A 154 -18.04 -0.06 -5.87
CA VAL A 154 -19.15 -0.43 -4.98
C VAL A 154 -19.10 -1.93 -4.71
N VAL A 155 -19.04 -2.31 -3.43
CA VAL A 155 -19.02 -3.70 -2.99
C VAL A 155 -20.13 -3.93 -1.96
N GLY A 156 -20.96 -4.94 -2.20
CA GLY A 156 -22.03 -5.32 -1.29
C GLY A 156 -23.40 -5.35 -1.97
N LYS A 157 -24.46 -5.26 -1.16
CA LYS A 157 -25.83 -5.29 -1.65
C LYS A 157 -26.25 -3.88 -2.13
N ALA A 158 -26.13 -3.63 -3.42
CA ALA A 158 -26.62 -2.44 -4.09
C ALA A 158 -27.33 -2.85 -5.39
N ASP A 159 -28.37 -2.10 -5.75
CA ASP A 159 -29.03 -2.27 -7.05
C ASP A 159 -28.16 -1.68 -8.15
N TRP A 160 -27.94 -2.43 -9.23
CA TRP A 160 -27.03 -2.03 -10.31
C TRP A 160 -27.45 -0.74 -11.02
N GLU A 161 -28.78 -0.59 -11.28
CA GLU A 161 -29.29 0.61 -11.94
C GLU A 161 -29.04 1.85 -11.09
N ASN A 162 -29.24 1.72 -9.76
CA ASN A 162 -28.96 2.79 -8.81
C ASN A 162 -27.46 3.15 -8.75
N VAL A 163 -26.57 2.14 -8.82
CA VAL A 163 -25.13 2.38 -8.92
C VAL A 163 -24.77 3.19 -10.17
N LEU A 164 -25.38 2.83 -11.31
CA LEU A 164 -25.17 3.55 -12.57
C LEU A 164 -25.70 4.99 -12.52
N GLU A 165 -26.85 5.20 -11.88
CA GLU A 165 -27.40 6.55 -11.70
C GLU A 165 -26.48 7.43 -10.84
N GLU A 166 -25.96 6.90 -9.73
CA GLU A 166 -24.98 7.64 -8.92
C GLU A 166 -23.68 7.91 -9.65
N ALA A 167 -23.20 6.97 -10.46
CA ALA A 167 -22.00 7.17 -11.29
C ALA A 167 -22.20 8.27 -12.35
N LYS A 168 -23.39 8.36 -12.96
CA LYS A 168 -23.72 9.42 -13.93
C LYS A 168 -23.72 10.82 -13.34
N LYS A 169 -23.83 10.98 -12.02
CA LYS A 169 -23.75 12.29 -11.34
C LYS A 169 -22.33 12.87 -11.27
N PHE A 170 -21.31 12.07 -11.57
CA PHE A 170 -19.94 12.60 -11.70
C PHE A 170 -19.82 13.39 -13.02
N PRO A 171 -19.26 14.60 -12.98
CA PRO A 171 -19.07 15.42 -14.20
C PRO A 171 -18.04 14.76 -15.12
N LYS A 172 -18.22 14.91 -16.43
CA LYS A 172 -17.23 14.44 -17.41
C LYS A 172 -16.06 15.42 -17.49
N ILE A 173 -15.03 15.20 -16.69
CA ILE A 173 -13.81 16.01 -16.68
C ILE A 173 -12.65 15.11 -17.11
N SER A 174 -11.95 15.47 -18.17
CA SER A 174 -10.77 14.74 -18.63
C SER A 174 -9.54 15.64 -18.60
N LYS A 175 -8.46 15.15 -18.02
CA LYS A 175 -7.17 15.83 -17.93
C LYS A 175 -6.05 14.88 -18.31
N LYS A 176 -5.01 15.44 -18.93
CA LYS A 176 -3.77 14.71 -19.15
C LYS A 176 -3.01 14.62 -17.84
N ILE A 177 -2.68 13.40 -17.43
CA ILE A 177 -1.92 13.13 -16.22
C ILE A 177 -0.56 12.60 -16.64
N GLU A 178 0.49 13.22 -16.14
CA GLU A 178 1.87 12.85 -16.45
C GLU A 178 2.40 11.91 -15.36
N ASN A 179 2.92 10.76 -15.77
CA ASN A 179 3.54 9.83 -14.85
C ASN A 179 5.00 10.21 -14.60
N ILE A 180 5.43 10.10 -13.35
CA ILE A 180 6.82 10.25 -12.97
C ILE A 180 7.52 8.91 -13.19
N LYS A 181 8.70 8.94 -13.82
CA LYS A 181 9.51 7.74 -14.04
C LYS A 181 10.02 7.19 -12.71
N ILE A 182 9.71 5.93 -12.44
CA ILE A 182 10.19 5.19 -11.26
C ILE A 182 11.53 4.53 -11.62
N ILE A 183 12.59 4.89 -10.90
CA ILE A 183 13.94 4.36 -11.13
C ILE A 183 14.28 3.42 -9.98
N LYS A 184 14.54 2.16 -10.31
CA LYS A 184 14.94 1.12 -9.37
C LYS A 184 16.43 1.25 -9.02
N LYS A 185 16.78 0.97 -7.78
CA LYS A 185 18.17 0.78 -7.32
C LYS A 185 18.26 -0.33 -6.28
N ASN A 186 19.46 -0.65 -5.87
CA ASN A 186 19.73 -1.50 -4.72
C ASN A 186 20.82 -0.85 -3.88
N ASP A 187 20.57 -0.65 -2.60
CA ASP A 187 21.49 0.02 -1.68
C ASP A 187 21.29 -0.51 -0.24
N SER A 188 22.20 -0.20 0.66
CA SER A 188 22.12 -0.66 2.04
C SER A 188 22.33 0.48 3.04
N LEU A 189 21.74 0.33 4.23
CA LEU A 189 21.87 1.26 5.33
C LEU A 189 21.92 0.49 6.65
N ILE A 190 22.88 0.82 7.49
CA ILE A 190 22.94 0.34 8.88
C ILE A 190 23.04 1.56 9.77
N GLU A 191 22.07 1.74 10.64
CA GLU A 191 22.00 2.83 11.58
C GLU A 191 21.96 2.31 13.02
N LYS A 192 22.37 3.15 13.98
CA LYS A 192 22.22 2.89 15.40
C LYS A 192 21.26 3.90 16.01
N ARG A 193 20.35 3.41 16.85
CA ARG A 193 19.39 4.25 17.56
C ARG A 193 19.39 3.88 19.05
N LYS A 194 19.58 4.86 19.91
CA LYS A 194 19.41 4.69 21.37
C LYS A 194 17.92 4.63 21.70
N GLY A 195 17.58 3.92 22.77
CA GLY A 195 16.21 3.86 23.29
C GLY A 195 15.27 2.90 22.54
N ILE A 196 15.80 1.99 21.73
CA ILE A 196 15.06 0.87 21.18
C ILE A 196 15.57 -0.44 21.79
N ASP A 197 14.65 -1.33 22.15
CA ASP A 197 14.97 -2.59 22.82
C ASP A 197 15.49 -3.65 21.84
N GLN A 198 14.98 -3.65 20.62
CA GLN A 198 15.31 -4.63 19.59
C GLN A 198 16.03 -3.98 18.41
N ALA A 199 16.86 -4.75 17.73
CA ALA A 199 17.28 -4.43 16.39
C ALA A 199 16.17 -4.81 15.39
N HIS A 200 15.98 -3.97 14.38
CA HIS A 200 15.04 -4.20 13.30
C HIS A 200 15.82 -4.30 11.99
N GLU A 201 15.50 -5.28 11.17
CA GLU A 201 16.09 -5.39 9.84
C GLU A 201 15.05 -5.66 8.77
N VAL A 202 15.30 -5.13 7.58
CA VAL A 202 14.51 -5.38 6.38
C VAL A 202 15.45 -5.65 5.21
N LEU A 203 15.19 -6.74 4.51
CA LEU A 203 15.77 -7.04 3.22
C LEU A 203 14.68 -6.85 2.17
N GLY A 204 14.95 -6.07 1.12
CA GLY A 204 13.99 -5.80 0.06
C GLY A 204 14.57 -6.11 -1.32
N PHE A 205 13.74 -6.59 -2.23
CA PHE A 205 14.13 -6.89 -3.60
C PHE A 205 12.97 -6.65 -4.57
N HIS A 206 13.33 -6.27 -5.81
CA HIS A 206 12.34 -5.96 -6.83
C HIS A 206 11.65 -7.23 -7.34
N MET A 207 10.34 -7.13 -7.55
CA MET A 207 9.47 -8.22 -7.99
C MET A 207 8.70 -7.83 -9.27
N PRO A 208 8.02 -8.80 -9.93
CA PRO A 208 7.06 -8.51 -10.99
C PRO A 208 5.90 -7.63 -10.48
N ASN A 209 5.58 -6.58 -11.22
CA ASN A 209 4.47 -5.67 -10.92
C ASN A 209 3.12 -6.22 -11.42
N LEU A 210 2.01 -5.50 -11.16
CA LEU A 210 0.66 -5.95 -11.51
C LEU A 210 0.46 -6.17 -13.02
N THR A 211 1.24 -5.53 -13.89
CA THR A 211 1.15 -5.70 -15.35
C THR A 211 2.06 -6.79 -15.90
N ASP A 212 2.96 -7.35 -15.07
CA ASP A 212 3.86 -8.44 -15.47
C ASP A 212 3.12 -9.78 -15.49
N LYS A 213 3.39 -10.59 -16.49
CA LYS A 213 2.84 -11.96 -16.61
C LYS A 213 3.16 -12.87 -15.42
N ASN A 214 4.26 -12.60 -14.71
CA ASN A 214 4.73 -13.37 -13.57
C ASN A 214 4.21 -12.80 -12.21
N ARG A 215 3.25 -11.87 -12.21
CA ARG A 215 2.75 -11.27 -10.96
C ARG A 215 2.24 -12.30 -9.95
N TYR A 216 1.49 -13.29 -10.41
CA TYR A 216 0.97 -14.37 -9.55
C TYR A 216 2.07 -15.37 -9.11
N ALA A 217 3.14 -15.51 -9.88
CA ALA A 217 4.31 -16.27 -9.44
C ALA A 217 5.03 -15.57 -8.27
N ALA A 218 5.00 -14.23 -8.24
CA ALA A 218 5.53 -13.46 -7.12
C ALA A 218 4.70 -13.65 -5.83
N GLU A 219 3.37 -13.73 -5.93
CA GLU A 219 2.52 -14.04 -4.78
C GLU A 219 2.79 -15.43 -4.22
N ILE A 220 2.95 -16.45 -5.09
CA ILE A 220 3.31 -17.81 -4.66
C ILE A 220 4.71 -17.83 -4.02
N PHE A 221 5.66 -17.10 -4.59
CA PHE A 221 7.01 -16.93 -4.03
C PHE A 221 6.97 -16.35 -2.61
N ASP A 222 6.26 -15.24 -2.41
CA ASP A 222 6.08 -14.58 -1.12
C ASP A 222 5.41 -15.53 -0.11
N SER A 223 4.33 -16.20 -0.49
CA SER A 223 3.61 -17.16 0.34
C SER A 223 4.52 -18.29 0.85
N ILE A 224 5.35 -18.86 -0.01
CA ILE A 224 6.31 -19.90 0.36
C ILE A 224 7.39 -19.35 1.28
N LEU A 225 7.90 -18.16 0.96
CA LEU A 225 9.04 -17.58 1.68
C LEU A 225 8.63 -17.16 3.10
N GLY A 226 7.55 -16.38 3.28
CA GLY A 226 7.19 -15.77 4.55
C GLY A 226 5.69 -15.60 4.84
N GLY A 227 4.81 -16.19 4.03
CA GLY A 227 3.35 -16.01 4.08
C GLY A 227 2.62 -16.67 5.26
N GLY A 228 3.31 -17.11 6.32
CA GLY A 228 2.66 -17.69 7.49
C GLY A 228 3.57 -18.57 8.35
N MET A 229 3.01 -19.19 9.38
CA MET A 229 3.78 -20.02 10.33
C MET A 229 4.40 -21.28 9.69
N SER A 230 3.86 -21.78 8.59
CA SER A 230 4.42 -22.91 7.83
C SER A 230 5.46 -22.50 6.80
N SER A 231 5.67 -21.20 6.56
CA SER A 231 6.61 -20.66 5.57
C SER A 231 8.07 -20.98 5.92
N ARG A 232 8.92 -20.96 4.91
CA ARG A 232 10.34 -21.30 5.07
C ARG A 232 11.04 -20.42 6.11
N LEU A 233 10.86 -19.11 6.05
CA LEU A 233 11.54 -18.20 6.97
C LEU A 233 11.04 -18.35 8.40
N PHE A 234 9.73 -18.51 8.60
CA PHE A 234 9.21 -18.73 9.93
C PHE A 234 9.79 -20.01 10.56
N GLN A 235 9.81 -21.12 9.79
CA GLN A 235 10.36 -22.38 10.24
C GLN A 235 11.88 -22.34 10.47
N GLU A 236 12.64 -21.75 9.52
CA GLU A 236 14.11 -21.77 9.59
C GLU A 236 14.68 -20.77 10.59
N VAL A 237 14.07 -19.60 10.74
CA VAL A 237 14.60 -18.51 11.58
C VAL A 237 14.01 -18.54 12.98
N ARG A 238 12.67 -18.62 13.08
CA ARG A 238 11.97 -18.54 14.36
C ARG A 238 11.90 -19.90 15.05
N GLU A 239 11.28 -20.91 14.42
CA GLU A 239 10.99 -22.19 15.08
C GLU A 239 12.26 -23.00 15.34
N LYS A 240 13.10 -23.21 14.34
CA LYS A 240 14.29 -24.08 14.49
C LYS A 240 15.45 -23.41 15.22
N ARG A 241 15.60 -22.10 15.14
CA ARG A 241 16.78 -21.38 15.65
C ARG A 241 16.49 -20.34 16.73
N GLY A 242 15.23 -19.96 16.92
CA GLY A 242 14.87 -18.95 17.92
C GLY A 242 15.58 -17.61 17.74
N LEU A 243 15.87 -17.20 16.48
CA LEU A 243 16.66 -16.02 16.21
C LEU A 243 15.87 -14.71 16.31
N CYS A 244 14.54 -14.78 16.16
CA CYS A 244 13.66 -13.62 16.24
C CYS A 244 12.29 -13.99 16.77
N TYR A 245 11.57 -13.01 17.32
CA TYR A 245 10.17 -13.18 17.68
C TYR A 245 9.25 -13.07 16.45
N ALA A 246 9.54 -12.12 15.56
CA ALA A 246 8.76 -11.88 14.36
C ALA A 246 9.65 -11.92 13.13
N ILE A 247 9.23 -12.70 12.13
CA ILE A 247 9.73 -12.66 10.77
C ILE A 247 8.54 -12.78 9.82
N LYS A 248 8.48 -11.91 8.82
CA LYS A 248 7.38 -11.89 7.84
C LYS A 248 7.84 -11.29 6.53
N THR A 249 7.18 -11.66 5.46
CA THR A 249 7.30 -11.03 4.16
C THR A 249 6.12 -10.09 3.89
N ASN A 250 6.29 -9.17 2.96
CA ASN A 250 5.21 -8.33 2.45
C ASN A 250 5.52 -7.97 1.00
N LEU A 251 4.78 -8.57 0.10
CA LEU A 251 4.82 -8.27 -1.33
C LEU A 251 3.95 -7.04 -1.62
N GLU A 252 4.58 -5.98 -2.08
CA GLU A 252 3.91 -4.78 -2.57
C GLU A 252 3.94 -4.80 -4.09
N GLN A 253 2.76 -4.85 -4.70
CA GLN A 253 2.62 -4.81 -6.16
C GLN A 253 1.68 -3.67 -6.57
N SER A 254 2.11 -2.90 -7.55
CA SER A 254 1.34 -1.85 -8.16
C SER A 254 1.56 -1.89 -9.68
N ARG A 255 0.99 -0.97 -10.42
CA ARG A 255 1.10 -0.96 -11.88
C ARG A 255 2.53 -0.77 -12.37
N ASP A 256 3.25 0.20 -11.77
CA ASP A 256 4.54 0.66 -12.28
C ASP A 256 5.71 0.23 -11.39
N TYR A 257 5.44 -0.35 -10.22
CA TYR A 257 6.47 -0.84 -9.30
C TYR A 257 6.03 -2.11 -8.56
N ALA A 258 6.99 -2.87 -8.11
CA ALA A 258 6.77 -3.95 -7.15
C ALA A 258 8.07 -4.30 -6.44
N TYR A 259 7.95 -4.68 -5.20
CA TYR A 259 9.03 -5.21 -4.37
C TYR A 259 8.46 -6.13 -3.30
N ASP A 260 9.29 -7.07 -2.88
CA ASP A 260 9.01 -7.88 -1.70
C ASP A 260 10.01 -7.54 -0.61
N ILE A 261 9.58 -7.51 0.61
CA ILE A 261 10.41 -7.27 1.79
C ILE A 261 10.33 -8.42 2.78
N VAL A 262 11.45 -8.71 3.41
CA VAL A 262 11.54 -9.60 4.56
C VAL A 262 11.92 -8.75 5.77
N TYR A 263 11.00 -8.62 6.72
CA TYR A 263 11.23 -7.93 7.98
C TYR A 263 11.51 -8.92 9.10
N SER A 264 12.47 -8.60 9.98
CA SER A 264 12.58 -9.26 11.28
C SER A 264 12.93 -8.29 12.42
N GLY A 265 12.41 -8.61 13.62
CA GLY A 265 12.78 -7.96 14.89
C GLY A 265 13.59 -8.96 15.73
N THR A 266 14.82 -8.57 16.10
CA THR A 266 15.79 -9.45 16.74
C THR A 266 16.76 -8.70 17.66
N VAL A 267 17.85 -9.32 18.08
CA VAL A 267 18.99 -8.66 18.75
C VAL A 267 20.10 -8.37 17.73
N LYS A 268 20.89 -7.33 17.96
CA LYS A 268 21.89 -6.83 16.97
C LYS A 268 22.89 -7.89 16.52
N GLU A 269 23.24 -8.81 17.41
CA GLU A 269 24.21 -9.90 17.16
C GLU A 269 23.68 -10.92 16.12
N LYS A 270 22.35 -11.03 15.97
CA LYS A 270 21.69 -12.00 15.10
C LYS A 270 21.34 -11.46 13.71
N VAL A 271 21.36 -10.15 13.52
CA VAL A 271 21.01 -9.47 12.25
C VAL A 271 21.75 -10.09 11.05
N ASN A 272 23.08 -10.25 11.13
CA ASN A 272 23.84 -10.83 10.02
C ASN A 272 23.55 -12.32 9.78
N GLU A 273 23.23 -13.07 10.83
CA GLU A 273 22.86 -14.48 10.72
C GLU A 273 21.52 -14.64 10.01
N ILE A 274 20.50 -13.86 10.42
CA ILE A 274 19.16 -13.87 9.80
C ILE A 274 19.26 -13.45 8.32
N LYS A 275 19.94 -12.36 8.01
CA LYS A 275 20.20 -11.93 6.62
C LYS A 275 20.75 -13.06 5.76
N LYS A 276 21.76 -13.82 6.25
CA LYS A 276 22.36 -14.95 5.54
C LYS A 276 21.35 -16.08 5.33
N ILE A 277 20.51 -16.36 6.33
CA ILE A 277 19.48 -17.38 6.22
C ILE A 277 18.43 -16.98 5.18
N VAL A 278 17.95 -15.73 5.21
CA VAL A 278 16.98 -15.20 4.23
C VAL A 278 17.50 -15.38 2.82
N LEU A 279 18.70 -14.90 2.53
CA LEU A 279 19.31 -15.03 1.20
C LEU A 279 19.52 -16.49 0.77
N ARG A 280 19.84 -17.37 1.72
CA ARG A 280 19.96 -18.81 1.47
C ARG A 280 18.62 -19.43 1.11
N GLU A 281 17.56 -19.13 1.87
CA GLU A 281 16.23 -19.67 1.61
C GLU A 281 15.65 -19.17 0.28
N ILE A 282 15.86 -17.90 -0.07
CA ILE A 282 15.53 -17.38 -1.40
C ILE A 282 16.26 -18.19 -2.48
N LYS A 283 17.57 -18.38 -2.33
CA LYS A 283 18.37 -19.16 -3.31
C LYS A 283 17.90 -20.61 -3.42
N LYS A 284 17.46 -21.25 -2.34
CA LYS A 284 16.93 -22.62 -2.33
C LYS A 284 15.60 -22.76 -3.07
N LEU A 285 14.86 -21.66 -3.34
CA LEU A 285 13.64 -21.73 -4.14
C LEU A 285 13.87 -22.18 -5.56
N LYS A 286 15.10 -22.12 -6.09
CA LYS A 286 15.47 -22.77 -7.36
C LYS A 286 15.20 -24.30 -7.36
N GLU A 287 15.18 -24.92 -6.16
CA GLU A 287 14.96 -26.34 -5.94
C GLU A 287 13.56 -26.60 -5.34
N LEU A 288 12.64 -25.65 -5.49
CA LEU A 288 11.26 -25.75 -5.01
C LEU A 288 10.61 -27.05 -5.53
N LYS A 289 10.00 -27.81 -4.60
CA LYS A 289 9.33 -29.08 -4.94
C LYS A 289 7.87 -28.87 -5.26
N GLN A 290 7.30 -29.72 -6.11
CA GLN A 290 5.91 -29.65 -6.56
C GLN A 290 4.93 -29.59 -5.38
N LYS A 291 5.08 -30.45 -4.36
CA LYS A 291 4.19 -30.48 -3.18
C LYS A 291 4.11 -29.15 -2.44
N GLU A 292 5.25 -28.46 -2.24
CA GLU A 292 5.30 -27.17 -1.56
C GLU A 292 4.67 -26.07 -2.41
N PHE A 293 4.91 -26.12 -3.73
CA PHE A 293 4.30 -25.21 -4.69
C PHE A 293 2.77 -25.34 -4.74
N ASP A 294 2.25 -26.58 -4.78
CA ASP A 294 0.81 -26.83 -4.81
C ASP A 294 0.15 -26.38 -3.50
N SER A 295 0.77 -26.66 -2.35
CA SER A 295 0.29 -26.21 -1.06
C SER A 295 0.22 -24.67 -0.97
N ALA A 296 1.19 -23.95 -1.52
CA ALA A 296 1.18 -22.48 -1.54
C ALA A 296 0.05 -21.91 -2.40
N LYS A 297 -0.26 -22.56 -3.55
CA LYS A 297 -1.43 -22.19 -4.38
C LYS A 297 -2.74 -22.34 -3.61
N GLU A 298 -2.93 -23.48 -2.96
CA GLU A 298 -4.12 -23.74 -2.13
C GLU A 298 -4.25 -22.70 -1.01
N THR A 299 -3.14 -22.38 -0.34
CA THR A 299 -3.10 -21.35 0.70
C THR A 299 -3.58 -20.01 0.19
N LEU A 300 -3.05 -19.54 -0.95
CA LEU A 300 -3.43 -18.25 -1.54
C LEU A 300 -4.90 -18.21 -1.97
N ILE A 301 -5.38 -19.28 -2.62
CA ILE A 301 -6.78 -19.41 -3.04
C ILE A 301 -7.71 -19.40 -1.82
N GLY A 302 -7.38 -20.17 -0.79
CA GLY A 302 -8.14 -20.22 0.44
C GLY A 302 -8.19 -18.88 1.17
N LEU A 303 -7.05 -18.19 1.32
CA LEU A 303 -7.00 -16.86 1.91
C LEU A 303 -7.80 -15.84 1.11
N LYS A 304 -7.76 -15.91 -0.24
CA LYS A 304 -8.58 -15.05 -1.09
C LYS A 304 -10.06 -15.30 -0.88
N GLN A 305 -10.49 -16.57 -0.74
CA GLN A 305 -11.89 -16.92 -0.47
C GLN A 305 -12.36 -16.37 0.89
N ILE A 306 -11.55 -16.52 1.95
CA ILE A 306 -11.85 -15.96 3.28
C ILE A 306 -11.95 -14.42 3.22
N ASN A 307 -11.04 -13.76 2.50
CA ASN A 307 -11.02 -12.29 2.39
C ASN A 307 -12.23 -11.74 1.59
N LYS A 308 -12.83 -12.53 0.70
CA LYS A 308 -14.07 -12.15 -0.01
C LYS A 308 -15.28 -11.92 0.91
N GLU A 309 -15.27 -12.45 2.13
CA GLU A 309 -16.29 -12.19 3.12
C GLU A 309 -16.30 -10.73 3.64
N LYS A 310 -15.21 -9.99 3.39
CA LYS A 310 -15.03 -8.60 3.83
C LYS A 310 -15.15 -7.65 2.64
N CYS A 311 -16.16 -6.77 2.68
CA CYS A 311 -16.37 -5.77 1.61
C CYS A 311 -15.17 -4.84 1.42
N ASP A 312 -14.50 -4.43 2.48
CA ASP A 312 -13.31 -3.59 2.44
C ASP A 312 -12.11 -4.28 1.76
N SER A 313 -11.86 -5.55 2.07
CA SER A 313 -10.82 -6.33 1.38
C SER A 313 -11.15 -6.50 -0.11
N THR A 314 -12.40 -6.85 -0.43
CA THR A 314 -12.86 -6.98 -1.82
C THR A 314 -12.75 -5.66 -2.58
N MET A 315 -13.06 -4.51 -1.95
CA MET A 315 -12.88 -3.20 -2.55
C MET A 315 -11.41 -2.93 -2.91
N VAL A 316 -10.49 -3.16 -1.98
CA VAL A 316 -9.06 -2.94 -2.22
C VAL A 316 -8.54 -3.86 -3.34
N ASP A 317 -8.95 -5.12 -3.35
CA ASP A 317 -8.59 -6.07 -4.39
C ASP A 317 -9.08 -5.66 -5.78
N LEU A 318 -10.35 -5.23 -5.89
CA LEU A 318 -10.91 -4.74 -7.16
C LEU A 318 -10.21 -3.48 -7.66
N LEU A 319 -9.89 -2.54 -6.76
CA LEU A 319 -9.15 -1.33 -7.09
C LEU A 319 -7.72 -1.67 -7.54
N SER A 320 -7.05 -2.62 -6.90
CA SER A 320 -5.71 -3.07 -7.31
C SER A 320 -5.74 -3.70 -8.70
N GLU A 321 -6.74 -4.54 -9.00
CA GLU A 321 -6.87 -5.13 -10.33
C GLU A 321 -7.21 -4.09 -11.41
N GLU A 322 -8.04 -3.09 -11.10
CA GLU A 322 -8.33 -1.99 -12.02
C GLU A 322 -7.08 -1.15 -12.31
N ILE A 323 -6.26 -0.85 -11.30
CA ILE A 323 -4.94 -0.20 -11.46
C ILE A 323 -4.03 -1.06 -12.35
N GLY A 324 -4.05 -2.37 -12.16
CA GLY A 324 -3.32 -3.34 -12.99
C GLY A 324 -3.82 -3.43 -14.44
N GLY A 325 -5.00 -2.85 -14.74
CA GLY A 325 -5.56 -2.72 -16.07
C GLY A 325 -6.93 -3.34 -16.29
N ASN A 326 -7.42 -4.22 -15.42
CA ASN A 326 -8.76 -4.81 -15.54
C ASN A 326 -9.26 -5.40 -14.21
N ALA A 327 -10.29 -4.79 -13.62
CA ALA A 327 -10.94 -5.26 -12.39
C ALA A 327 -11.52 -6.68 -12.49
N GLU A 328 -11.87 -7.16 -13.70
CA GLU A 328 -12.41 -8.50 -13.91
C GLU A 328 -11.42 -9.60 -13.52
N ASN A 329 -10.12 -9.33 -13.54
CA ASN A 329 -9.09 -10.27 -13.09
C ASN A 329 -9.30 -10.74 -11.63
N TYR A 330 -9.99 -9.94 -10.81
CA TYR A 330 -10.37 -10.31 -9.45
C TYR A 330 -11.17 -11.62 -9.42
N TYR A 331 -12.07 -11.82 -10.37
CA TYR A 331 -12.93 -13.00 -10.45
C TYR A 331 -12.19 -14.23 -11.00
N ASP A 332 -11.15 -14.00 -11.80
CA ASP A 332 -10.31 -15.04 -12.40
C ASP A 332 -9.09 -15.44 -11.52
N TYR A 333 -8.96 -14.87 -10.30
CA TYR A 333 -7.77 -15.05 -9.44
C TYR A 333 -7.35 -16.53 -9.29
N GLU A 334 -8.28 -17.41 -8.90
CA GLU A 334 -8.02 -18.84 -8.72
C GLU A 334 -7.49 -19.49 -10.03
N LYS A 335 -8.12 -19.18 -11.15
CA LYS A 335 -7.71 -19.65 -12.47
C LYS A 335 -6.31 -19.16 -12.84
N MET A 336 -5.99 -17.92 -12.48
CA MET A 336 -4.66 -17.33 -12.76
C MET A 336 -3.58 -17.93 -11.86
N ILE A 337 -3.83 -18.11 -10.57
CA ILE A 337 -2.92 -18.84 -9.66
C ILE A 337 -2.67 -20.27 -10.17
N ASN A 338 -3.72 -20.96 -10.62
CA ASN A 338 -3.59 -22.33 -11.13
C ASN A 338 -2.78 -22.44 -12.44
N LYS A 339 -2.74 -21.41 -13.27
CA LYS A 339 -1.94 -21.35 -14.50
C LYS A 339 -0.44 -21.15 -14.25
N VAL A 340 -0.03 -20.66 -13.09
CA VAL A 340 1.39 -20.48 -12.76
C VAL A 340 2.12 -21.81 -12.77
N LYS A 341 3.28 -21.84 -13.38
CA LYS A 341 4.15 -23.02 -13.44
C LYS A 341 5.20 -22.96 -12.33
N LEU A 342 5.60 -24.11 -11.84
CA LEU A 342 6.67 -24.25 -10.83
C LEU A 342 7.95 -23.50 -11.24
N GLU A 343 8.31 -23.57 -12.52
CA GLU A 343 9.50 -22.93 -13.05
C GLU A 343 9.42 -21.40 -13.03
N ASP A 344 8.23 -20.81 -13.13
CA ASP A 344 8.04 -19.35 -13.03
C ASP A 344 8.46 -18.86 -11.64
N VAL A 345 8.06 -19.58 -10.58
CA VAL A 345 8.45 -19.28 -9.19
C VAL A 345 9.93 -19.53 -8.94
N ARG A 346 10.48 -20.65 -9.44
CA ARG A 346 11.92 -20.95 -9.35
C ARG A 346 12.77 -19.86 -9.98
N ASN A 347 12.34 -19.29 -11.11
CA ASN A 347 13.08 -18.24 -11.79
C ASN A 347 13.15 -16.94 -10.99
N LEU A 348 12.17 -16.62 -10.13
CA LEU A 348 12.21 -15.47 -9.25
C LEU A 348 13.29 -15.57 -8.17
N SER A 349 13.75 -16.78 -7.83
CA SER A 349 14.87 -16.96 -6.89
C SER A 349 16.22 -16.41 -7.40
N LYS A 350 16.30 -16.10 -8.70
CA LYS A 350 17.49 -15.51 -9.35
C LYS A 350 17.47 -13.98 -9.17
N LEU A 351 17.59 -13.51 -7.92
CA LEU A 351 17.59 -12.09 -7.64
C LEU A 351 18.75 -11.37 -8.37
N LYS A 352 18.43 -10.25 -9.03
CA LYS A 352 19.44 -9.36 -9.65
C LYS A 352 20.16 -8.46 -8.65
N GLY A 353 19.64 -8.37 -7.44
CA GLY A 353 20.15 -7.55 -6.34
C GLY A 353 19.12 -7.47 -5.21
N TYR A 354 19.54 -6.88 -4.12
CA TYR A 354 18.66 -6.60 -2.98
C TYR A 354 19.10 -5.33 -2.26
N SER A 355 18.20 -4.71 -1.56
CA SER A 355 18.45 -3.64 -0.60
C SER A 355 18.40 -4.19 0.82
N PHE A 356 19.17 -3.59 1.72
CA PHE A 356 19.18 -4.01 3.11
C PHE A 356 19.23 -2.81 4.05
N VAL A 357 18.35 -2.79 5.02
CA VAL A 357 18.34 -1.77 6.07
C VAL A 357 18.33 -2.46 7.43
N ALA A 358 19.18 -2.00 8.34
CA ALA A 358 19.18 -2.43 9.72
C ALA A 358 19.23 -1.22 10.66
N LEU A 359 18.32 -1.20 11.62
CA LEU A 359 18.29 -0.27 12.74
C LEU A 359 18.70 -1.02 14.00
N LEU A 360 19.91 -0.77 14.47
CA LEU A 360 20.51 -1.47 15.60
C LEU A 360 20.26 -0.68 16.89
N ASN A 361 20.01 -1.41 17.99
CA ASN A 361 20.02 -0.81 19.32
C ASN A 361 21.45 -0.35 19.67
N GLY A 362 21.56 0.89 20.14
CA GLY A 362 22.81 1.54 20.47
C GLY A 362 23.38 1.19 21.83
#